data_fd37cac25ea63bde68cf29c7abed2e53
#
_entry.id   fd37cac25ea63bde68cf29c7abed2e53
#
_cell.length_a   1.000
_cell.length_b   1.000
_cell.length_c   1.000
_cell.angle_alpha   90.00
_cell.angle_beta   90.00
_cell.angle_gamma   90.00
#
_symmetry.space_group_name_H-M   'P 1'
#
loop_
_entity.id
_entity.type
_entity.pdbx_description
1 polymer ?
#
loop_
_entity_poly.entity_id
_entity_poly.type
_entity_poly.pdbx_seq_one_letter_code
_entity_poly.pdbx_strand_id
1 'polypeptide(L)'
;MATLFVSDLHLDPARPATTALFLDFLARQARQAEACYILGDLFEAWIGDDDDTELGRVVVNALRSLADSGVPVYFLHGNRDFLIGPRFASESGIQLLPETDVIDLYGEPVLLLHGDTLCTDDVDYQAFRAQVRNPVWQARLLEQPLAQRRAL
;
A
#
# COMPACT_ATOMS: atom_id res chain seq x y z
N MET A 1 -3.77 -14.28 19.55
CA MET A 1 -3.50 -13.88 18.15
C MET A 1 -2.98 -12.45 18.13
N ALA A 2 -2.12 -12.16 17.21
CA ALA A 2 -1.50 -10.83 17.11
C ALA A 2 -2.06 -10.05 15.92
N THR A 3 -2.05 -8.73 16.03
CA THR A 3 -2.24 -7.82 14.90
C THR A 3 -0.86 -7.46 14.37
N LEU A 4 -0.66 -7.59 13.06
CA LEU A 4 0.63 -7.36 12.42
C LEU A 4 0.63 -6.07 11.62
N PHE A 5 1.75 -5.36 11.68
CA PHE A 5 1.96 -4.11 10.96
C PHE A 5 3.24 -4.22 10.15
N VAL A 6 3.17 -3.86 8.88
CA VAL A 6 4.32 -3.77 7.99
C VAL A 6 4.27 -2.47 7.20
N SER A 7 5.43 -1.98 6.78
CA SER A 7 5.52 -0.79 5.91
C SER A 7 6.85 -0.77 5.19
N ASP A 8 6.96 0.10 4.19
CA ASP A 8 8.24 0.43 3.55
C ASP A 8 8.96 -0.80 2.99
N LEU A 9 8.20 -1.69 2.36
CA LEU A 9 8.74 -2.90 1.72
C LEU A 9 9.43 -2.55 0.41
N HIS A 10 8.97 -1.51 -0.29
CA HIS A 10 9.53 -1.03 -1.55
C HIS A 10 9.72 -2.17 -2.56
N LEU A 11 8.69 -2.99 -2.75
CA LEU A 11 8.75 -4.12 -3.67
C LEU A 11 9.04 -3.64 -5.09
N ASP A 12 9.99 -4.29 -5.73
CA ASP A 12 10.52 -3.90 -7.03
C ASP A 12 10.99 -5.15 -7.77
N PRO A 13 10.80 -5.24 -9.11
CA PRO A 13 11.33 -6.36 -9.90
C PRO A 13 12.83 -6.55 -9.75
N ALA A 14 13.58 -5.49 -9.45
CA ALA A 14 15.03 -5.56 -9.20
C ALA A 14 15.40 -6.17 -7.85
N ARG A 15 14.41 -6.43 -6.99
CA ARG A 15 14.61 -6.96 -5.63
C ARG A 15 13.76 -8.21 -5.38
N PRO A 16 13.99 -9.30 -6.12
CA PRO A 16 13.17 -10.51 -6.00
C PRO A 16 13.25 -11.17 -4.64
N ALA A 17 14.37 -11.02 -3.92
CA ALA A 17 14.53 -11.59 -2.58
C ALA A 17 13.60 -10.94 -1.57
N THR A 18 13.40 -9.63 -1.64
CA THR A 18 12.46 -8.91 -0.76
C THR A 18 11.03 -9.36 -1.04
N THR A 19 10.67 -9.50 -2.31
CA THR A 19 9.35 -10.02 -2.70
C THR A 19 9.13 -11.43 -2.16
N ALA A 20 10.12 -12.31 -2.28
CA ALA A 20 10.03 -13.68 -1.78
C ALA A 20 9.81 -13.70 -0.26
N LEU A 21 10.50 -12.85 0.49
CA LEU A 21 10.32 -12.74 1.94
C LEU A 21 8.92 -12.25 2.30
N PHE A 22 8.40 -11.28 1.57
CA PHE A 22 7.04 -10.78 1.80
C PHE A 22 5.98 -11.84 1.49
N LEU A 23 6.13 -12.56 0.40
CA LEU A 23 5.22 -13.65 0.03
C LEU A 23 5.22 -14.75 1.08
N ASP A 24 6.40 -15.10 1.62
CA ASP A 24 6.54 -16.06 2.70
C ASP A 24 5.85 -15.58 3.99
N PHE A 25 6.03 -14.31 4.32
CA PHE A 25 5.36 -13.67 5.46
C PHE A 25 3.83 -13.79 5.32
N LEU A 26 3.28 -13.45 4.14
CA LEU A 26 1.84 -13.55 3.89
C LEU A 26 1.33 -14.99 3.97
N ALA A 27 2.13 -15.94 3.50
CA ALA A 27 1.74 -17.35 3.46
C ALA A 27 1.78 -18.03 4.84
N ARG A 28 2.60 -17.54 5.75
CA ARG A 28 2.83 -18.20 7.05
C ARG A 28 2.41 -17.34 8.24
N GLN A 29 3.19 -16.32 8.57
CA GLN A 29 2.97 -15.54 9.80
C GLN A 29 1.64 -14.78 9.75
N ALA A 30 1.35 -14.14 8.64
CA ALA A 30 0.13 -13.35 8.50
C ALA A 30 -1.13 -14.19 8.59
N ARG A 31 -1.09 -15.44 8.17
CA ARG A 31 -2.26 -16.33 8.25
C ARG A 31 -2.68 -16.66 9.67
N GLN A 32 -1.82 -16.49 10.63
CA GLN A 32 -2.11 -16.71 12.05
C GLN A 32 -2.47 -15.40 12.76
N ALA A 33 -2.46 -14.28 12.05
CA ALA A 33 -2.76 -12.98 12.62
C ALA A 33 -4.27 -12.75 12.76
N GLU A 34 -4.61 -11.88 13.69
CA GLU A 34 -5.97 -11.37 13.84
C GLU A 34 -6.31 -10.36 12.74
N ALA A 35 -5.32 -9.54 12.36
CA ALA A 35 -5.39 -8.59 11.26
C ALA A 35 -3.99 -8.25 10.77
N CYS A 36 -3.88 -7.77 9.54
CA CYS A 36 -2.63 -7.31 8.95
C CYS A 36 -2.83 -5.92 8.38
N TYR A 37 -1.97 -4.98 8.81
CA TYR A 37 -1.97 -3.59 8.35
C TYR A 37 -0.70 -3.31 7.55
N ILE A 38 -0.88 -2.75 6.35
CA ILE A 38 0.21 -2.30 5.49
C ILE A 38 0.17 -0.77 5.50
N LEU A 39 1.18 -0.15 6.09
CA LEU A 39 1.20 1.29 6.33
C LEU A 39 1.96 2.08 5.26
N GLY A 40 1.80 1.68 4.00
CA GLY A 40 2.32 2.40 2.85
C GLY A 40 3.69 1.93 2.38
N ASP A 41 4.06 2.40 1.21
CA ASP A 41 5.30 2.04 0.52
C ASP A 41 5.46 0.52 0.36
N LEU A 42 4.36 -0.15 0.01
CA LEU A 42 4.37 -1.57 -0.36
C LEU A 42 5.20 -1.77 -1.63
N PHE A 43 5.00 -0.90 -2.62
CA PHE A 43 5.76 -0.91 -3.87
C PHE A 43 6.72 0.27 -3.93
N GLU A 44 7.88 0.07 -4.58
CA GLU A 44 8.81 1.14 -4.89
C GLU A 44 8.19 2.18 -5.81
N ALA A 45 7.36 1.74 -6.77
CA ALA A 45 6.61 2.59 -7.67
C ALA A 45 5.27 1.96 -8.02
N TRP A 46 4.23 2.76 -8.09
CA TRP A 46 2.91 2.36 -8.55
C TRP A 46 2.32 3.49 -9.38
N ILE A 47 2.03 3.21 -10.65
CA ILE A 47 1.58 4.24 -11.61
C ILE A 47 0.09 4.12 -11.96
N GLY A 48 -0.61 3.21 -11.33
CA GLY A 48 -2.05 2.99 -11.51
C GLY A 48 -2.39 1.51 -11.51
N ASP A 49 -3.63 1.20 -11.14
CA ASP A 49 -4.13 -0.17 -11.04
C ASP A 49 -4.27 -0.85 -12.42
N ASP A 50 -4.26 -0.06 -13.48
CA ASP A 50 -4.34 -0.53 -14.86
C ASP A 50 -2.98 -0.98 -15.43
N ASP A 51 -1.89 -0.79 -14.68
CA ASP A 51 -0.57 -1.28 -15.07
C ASP A 51 -0.44 -2.77 -14.71
N ASP A 52 -0.66 -3.62 -15.68
CA ASP A 52 -0.63 -5.08 -15.50
C ASP A 52 0.81 -5.58 -15.49
N THR A 53 1.43 -5.57 -14.31
CA THR A 53 2.79 -6.08 -14.11
C THR A 53 2.76 -7.47 -13.45
N GLU A 54 3.79 -8.27 -13.69
CA GLU A 54 3.94 -9.57 -13.04
C GLU A 54 4.02 -9.43 -11.52
N LEU A 55 4.84 -8.49 -11.04
CA LEU A 55 4.97 -8.22 -9.60
C LEU A 55 3.61 -7.85 -8.99
N GLY A 56 2.87 -6.96 -9.63
CA GLY A 56 1.54 -6.56 -9.17
C GLY A 56 0.59 -7.74 -9.05
N ARG A 57 0.56 -8.61 -10.07
CA ARG A 57 -0.30 -9.80 -10.06
C ARG A 57 0.06 -10.78 -8.94
N VAL A 58 1.34 -11.03 -8.76
CA VAL A 58 1.82 -11.94 -7.71
C VAL A 58 1.43 -11.44 -6.33
N VAL A 59 1.61 -10.15 -6.08
CA VAL A 59 1.27 -9.54 -4.80
C VAL A 59 -0.25 -9.51 -4.57
N VAL A 60 -1.02 -9.13 -5.59
CA VAL A 60 -2.49 -9.15 -5.52
C VAL A 60 -2.99 -10.55 -5.17
N ASN A 61 -2.48 -11.59 -5.84
CA ASN A 61 -2.90 -12.96 -5.59
C ASN A 61 -2.55 -13.43 -4.17
N ALA A 62 -1.38 -13.06 -3.67
CA ALA A 62 -0.95 -13.42 -2.32
C ALA A 62 -1.81 -12.72 -1.25
N LEU A 63 -2.12 -11.44 -1.44
CA LEU A 63 -3.00 -10.69 -0.55
C LEU A 63 -4.43 -11.25 -0.58
N ARG A 64 -4.93 -11.58 -1.78
CA ARG A 64 -6.24 -12.22 -1.94
C ARG A 64 -6.31 -13.54 -1.15
N SER A 65 -5.28 -14.36 -1.27
CA SER A 65 -5.20 -15.63 -0.55
C SER A 65 -5.25 -15.43 0.97
N LEU A 66 -4.56 -14.40 1.47
CA LEU A 66 -4.61 -14.07 2.89
C LEU A 66 -6.00 -13.59 3.32
N ALA A 67 -6.61 -12.68 2.56
CA ALA A 67 -7.95 -12.18 2.85
C ALA A 67 -8.98 -13.31 2.83
N ASP A 68 -8.90 -14.20 1.86
CA ASP A 68 -9.82 -15.35 1.72
C ASP A 68 -9.63 -16.37 2.85
N SER A 69 -8.48 -16.39 3.50
CA SER A 69 -8.25 -17.23 4.69
C SER A 69 -8.95 -16.70 5.94
N GLY A 70 -9.56 -15.52 5.87
CA GLY A 70 -10.29 -14.90 6.98
C GLY A 70 -9.51 -13.85 7.74
N VAL A 71 -8.30 -13.50 7.32
CA VAL A 71 -7.51 -12.43 7.94
C VAL A 71 -7.80 -11.12 7.24
N PRO A 72 -8.39 -10.12 7.92
CA PRO A 72 -8.59 -8.81 7.30
C PRO A 72 -7.25 -8.12 7.04
N VAL A 73 -7.11 -7.54 5.86
CA VAL A 73 -5.91 -6.82 5.44
C VAL A 73 -6.29 -5.38 5.14
N TYR A 74 -5.60 -4.45 5.78
CA TYR A 74 -5.82 -3.02 5.63
C TYR A 74 -4.59 -2.36 5.00
N PHE A 75 -4.83 -1.33 4.20
CA PHE A 75 -3.77 -0.62 3.51
C PHE A 75 -3.95 0.89 3.66
N LEU A 76 -2.88 1.55 4.05
CA LEU A 76 -2.78 3.00 4.13
C LEU A 76 -1.68 3.45 3.16
N HIS A 77 -1.97 4.45 2.33
CA HIS A 77 -1.05 4.89 1.28
C HIS A 77 0.24 5.49 1.81
N GLY A 78 1.35 5.12 1.18
CA GLY A 78 2.64 5.77 1.36
C GLY A 78 2.91 6.83 0.30
N ASN A 79 4.15 7.31 0.27
CA ASN A 79 4.57 8.32 -0.70
C ASN A 79 4.99 7.72 -2.05
N ARG A 80 5.16 6.42 -2.14
CA ARG A 80 5.53 5.71 -3.38
C ARG A 80 4.34 5.07 -4.07
N ASP A 81 3.29 4.71 -3.34
CA ASP A 81 2.15 3.95 -3.86
C ASP A 81 0.81 4.62 -3.63
N PHE A 82 0.79 5.94 -3.61
CA PHE A 82 -0.44 6.72 -3.42
C PHE A 82 -1.48 6.53 -4.52
N LEU A 83 -1.13 5.95 -5.66
CA LEU A 83 -2.06 5.64 -6.76
C LEU A 83 -2.71 4.26 -6.66
N ILE A 84 -2.40 3.48 -5.63
CA ILE A 84 -3.17 2.26 -5.36
C ILE A 84 -4.63 2.65 -5.11
N GLY A 85 -5.52 2.07 -5.90
CA GLY A 85 -6.92 2.48 -5.96
C GLY A 85 -7.90 1.33 -5.74
N PRO A 86 -9.17 1.59 -6.06
CA PRO A 86 -10.25 0.64 -5.75
C PRO A 86 -10.16 -0.67 -6.52
N ARG A 87 -9.59 -0.68 -7.73
CA ARG A 87 -9.42 -1.92 -8.49
C ARG A 87 -8.42 -2.86 -7.80
N PHE A 88 -7.27 -2.31 -7.38
CA PHE A 88 -6.30 -3.09 -6.59
C PHE A 88 -6.95 -3.65 -5.32
N ALA A 89 -7.69 -2.81 -4.60
CA ALA A 89 -8.36 -3.23 -3.38
C ALA A 89 -9.37 -4.34 -3.65
N SER A 90 -10.17 -4.22 -4.69
CA SER A 90 -11.17 -5.23 -5.06
C SER A 90 -10.52 -6.56 -5.44
N GLU A 91 -9.45 -6.53 -6.22
CA GLU A 91 -8.77 -7.74 -6.68
C GLU A 91 -7.97 -8.42 -5.56
N SER A 92 -7.33 -7.65 -4.70
CA SER A 92 -6.47 -8.18 -3.63
C SER A 92 -7.23 -8.50 -2.34
N GLY A 93 -8.42 -7.93 -2.16
CA GLY A 93 -9.21 -8.08 -0.93
C GLY A 93 -8.78 -7.17 0.21
N ILE A 94 -7.85 -6.25 -0.02
CA ILE A 94 -7.46 -5.27 1.00
C ILE A 94 -8.54 -4.21 1.18
N GLN A 95 -8.54 -3.60 2.34
CA GLN A 95 -9.40 -2.46 2.67
C GLN A 95 -8.55 -1.20 2.73
N LEU A 96 -8.87 -0.21 1.88
CA LEU A 96 -8.16 1.06 1.86
C LEU A 96 -8.57 1.91 3.07
N LEU A 97 -7.58 2.39 3.80
CA LEU A 97 -7.78 3.31 4.91
C LEU A 97 -7.56 4.76 4.46
N PRO A 98 -8.13 5.76 5.19
CA PRO A 98 -7.75 7.15 4.98
C PRO A 98 -6.28 7.40 5.33
N GLU A 99 -5.78 8.59 4.99
CA GLU A 99 -4.36 8.95 5.24
C GLU A 99 -3.95 8.82 6.70
N THR A 100 -4.88 9.09 7.60
CA THR A 100 -4.73 8.85 9.03
C THR A 100 -5.98 8.14 9.53
N ASP A 101 -5.79 7.18 10.41
CA ASP A 101 -6.90 6.44 10.99
C ASP A 101 -6.58 6.11 12.45
N VAL A 102 -7.62 6.10 13.29
CA VAL A 102 -7.49 5.68 14.68
C VAL A 102 -8.22 4.37 14.84
N ILE A 103 -7.48 3.34 15.24
CA ILE A 103 -8.05 2.02 15.49
C ILE A 103 -8.05 1.72 16.98
N ASP A 104 -8.95 0.84 17.38
CA ASP A 104 -8.90 0.21 18.70
C ASP A 104 -7.99 -1.02 18.61
N LEU A 105 -6.85 -0.97 19.29
CA LEU A 105 -5.93 -2.10 19.36
C LEU A 105 -5.95 -2.66 20.78
N TYR A 106 -6.72 -3.73 20.95
CA TYR A 106 -6.88 -4.39 22.26
C TYR A 106 -7.29 -3.45 23.40
N GLY A 107 -8.23 -2.54 23.10
CA GLY A 107 -8.74 -1.57 24.07
C GLY A 107 -8.00 -0.24 24.12
N GLU A 108 -6.93 -0.08 23.35
CA GLU A 108 -6.16 1.17 23.29
C GLU A 108 -6.37 1.86 21.94
N PRO A 109 -6.64 3.17 21.92
CA PRO A 109 -6.69 3.91 20.65
C PRO A 109 -5.28 4.09 20.09
N VAL A 110 -5.10 3.69 18.83
CA VAL A 110 -3.80 3.79 18.15
C VAL A 110 -3.99 4.55 16.84
N LEU A 111 -3.20 5.62 16.68
CA LEU A 111 -3.18 6.41 15.46
C LEU A 111 -2.27 5.73 14.43
N LEU A 112 -2.82 5.49 13.25
CA LEU A 112 -2.09 4.94 12.11
C LEU A 112 -1.84 6.03 11.08
N LEU A 113 -0.61 6.14 10.60
CA LEU A 113 -0.22 7.01 9.50
C LEU A 113 1.09 6.48 8.90
N HIS A 114 1.39 6.92 7.66
CA HIS A 114 2.66 6.54 7.03
C HIS A 114 3.86 7.24 7.68
N GLY A 115 3.66 8.47 8.17
CA GLY A 115 4.69 9.23 8.89
C GLY A 115 5.37 10.32 8.08
N ASP A 116 5.15 10.37 6.78
CA ASP A 116 5.72 11.39 5.89
C ASP A 116 5.25 12.82 6.23
N THR A 117 4.05 12.96 6.80
CA THR A 117 3.53 14.26 7.27
C THR A 117 4.27 14.81 8.48
N LEU A 118 5.06 13.98 9.16
CA LEU A 118 5.86 14.40 10.32
C LEU A 118 7.15 15.10 9.90
N CYS A 119 7.56 15.00 8.63
CA CYS A 119 8.72 15.67 8.06
C CYS A 119 8.39 17.12 7.68
N THR A 120 7.93 17.90 8.63
CA THR A 120 7.42 19.27 8.41
C THR A 120 8.49 20.27 7.96
N ASP A 121 9.75 19.98 8.22
CA ASP A 121 10.88 20.82 7.81
C ASP A 121 11.18 20.69 6.32
N ASP A 122 10.78 19.61 5.67
CA ASP A 122 10.94 19.41 4.24
C ASP A 122 9.77 20.07 3.48
N VAL A 123 9.89 21.38 3.32
CA VAL A 123 8.83 22.22 2.71
C VAL A 123 8.55 21.79 1.27
N ASP A 124 9.59 21.48 0.49
CA ASP A 124 9.46 21.05 -0.90
C ASP A 124 8.72 19.71 -0.99
N TYR A 125 9.04 18.76 -0.13
CA TYR A 125 8.35 17.49 -0.08
C TYR A 125 6.88 17.68 0.31
N GLN A 126 6.58 18.52 1.31
CA GLN A 126 5.20 18.74 1.74
C GLN A 126 4.37 19.41 0.64
N ALA A 127 4.95 20.30 -0.14
CA ALA A 127 4.28 20.89 -1.31
C ALA A 127 4.01 19.84 -2.39
N PHE A 128 4.99 19.00 -2.69
CA PHE A 128 4.82 17.87 -3.62
C PHE A 128 3.75 16.91 -3.13
N ARG A 129 3.78 16.55 -1.85
CA ARG A 129 2.78 15.67 -1.23
C ARG A 129 1.36 16.22 -1.38
N ALA A 130 1.17 17.50 -1.10
CA ALA A 130 -0.16 18.13 -1.25
C ALA A 130 -0.67 18.04 -2.69
N GLN A 131 0.21 18.16 -3.68
CA GLN A 131 -0.14 18.02 -5.09
C GLN A 131 -0.54 16.57 -5.42
N VAL A 132 0.30 15.58 -5.08
CA VAL A 132 0.08 14.18 -5.48
C VAL A 132 -1.05 13.52 -4.70
N ARG A 133 -1.41 14.05 -3.53
CA ARG A 133 -2.54 13.56 -2.74
C ARG A 133 -3.87 14.19 -3.14
N ASN A 134 -3.85 15.19 -4.02
CA ASN A 134 -5.08 15.82 -4.52
C ASN A 134 -5.80 14.87 -5.47
N PRO A 135 -7.09 14.53 -5.18
CA PRO A 135 -7.84 13.57 -6.01
C PRO A 135 -8.02 14.02 -7.45
N VAL A 136 -8.15 15.33 -7.69
CA VAL A 136 -8.29 15.87 -9.05
C VAL A 136 -6.99 15.69 -9.83
N TRP A 137 -5.85 15.96 -9.20
CA TRP A 137 -4.54 15.75 -9.81
C TRP A 137 -4.31 14.28 -10.13
N GLN A 138 -4.64 13.39 -9.21
CA GLN A 138 -4.53 11.94 -9.41
C GLN A 138 -5.41 11.46 -10.57
N ALA A 139 -6.65 11.93 -10.64
CA ALA A 139 -7.56 11.56 -11.73
C ALA A 139 -7.01 11.99 -13.10
N ARG A 140 -6.45 13.20 -13.19
CA ARG A 140 -5.81 13.69 -14.43
C ARG A 140 -4.59 12.87 -14.81
N LEU A 141 -3.77 12.50 -13.82
CA LEU A 141 -2.61 11.65 -14.08
C LEU A 141 -3.03 10.28 -14.60
N LEU A 142 -4.04 9.67 -14.00
CA LEU A 142 -4.54 8.35 -14.40
C LEU A 142 -5.22 8.36 -15.78
N GLU A 143 -5.63 9.52 -16.30
CA GLU A 143 -6.12 9.66 -17.68
C GLU A 143 -4.98 9.59 -18.70
N GLN A 144 -3.73 9.82 -18.29
CA GLN A 144 -2.57 9.73 -19.17
C GLN A 144 -2.30 8.28 -19.55
N PRO A 145 -1.82 8.02 -20.79
CA PRO A 145 -1.39 6.67 -21.17
C PRO A 145 -0.31 6.12 -20.25
N LEU A 146 -0.28 4.80 -20.06
CA LEU A 146 0.72 4.14 -19.23
C LEU A 146 2.15 4.51 -19.60
N ALA A 147 2.44 4.62 -20.90
CA ALA A 147 3.78 4.99 -21.38
C ALA A 147 4.22 6.37 -20.85
N GLN A 148 3.31 7.33 -20.77
CA GLN A 148 3.61 8.65 -20.21
C GLN A 148 3.78 8.61 -18.69
N ARG A 149 2.95 7.84 -18.00
CA ARG A 149 3.07 7.67 -16.55
C ARG A 149 4.36 6.97 -16.16
N ARG A 150 4.84 6.02 -16.96
CA ARG A 150 6.13 5.34 -16.73
C ARG A 150 7.34 6.27 -16.89
N ALA A 151 7.19 7.34 -17.64
CA ALA A 151 8.27 8.31 -17.87
C ALA A 151 8.44 9.34 -16.74
N LEU A 152 7.58 9.31 -15.73
CA LEU A 152 7.62 10.23 -14.59
C LEU A 152 8.66 9.79 -13.48
#